data_af898000d4b3afeb950213144d945834
#
_entry.id   af898000d4b3afeb950213144d945834
#
_cell.length_a   1.000
_cell.length_b   1.000
_cell.length_c   1.000
_cell.angle_alpha   90.00
_cell.angle_beta   90.00
_cell.angle_gamma   90.00
#
_symmetry.space_group_name_H-M   'P 1'
#
loop_
_entity.id
_entity.type
_entity.pdbx_description
1 polymer ?
#
loop_
_entity_poly.entity_id
_entity_poly.type
_entity_poly.pdbx_seq_one_letter_code
_entity_poly.pdbx_strand_id
1 'polypeptide(L)'
;MDGILIFLLSYSPGQYLVRAMQRNHLPLALALIQPDETVGDDFEELELTVNQGIHGSQDNANALLRAGIPCIYFAGSRLNGELKEFVADFGAAAKTVRQLQSMKIGIIGKLPGMGDVVTDDMAVYRRIGPEFVYDSIGTVTKFCDTVKPEEVAERVAYERTVFDVDPKMPPERHAEAVRMYIGIKRYLEANDYAGYTIHFDEFGADGRYTQLPLLAASSLMADGYGYAAEGDATTAMLMAAMVQLCGEANFSEMYMMDLKREAILLCHAGEGNYATARKDRKPFLMDRVFNEGGLSNPPTPIFAPEPGPACVMSLVHTEGETFKLVYSRGEIVDKCDLRKCDMPYMFFRPETGVRPCVKAWLEQGGTHHETVVLGEYENRIRMLCRLIGIEFVSV
;
A
#
# COMPACT_ATOMS: atom_id res chain seq x y z
N MET A 1 22.00 3.59 4.23
CA MET A 1 21.46 4.54 5.25
C MET A 1 20.20 5.14 4.66
N ASP A 2 19.06 5.05 5.38
CA ASP A 2 17.76 5.40 4.84
C ASP A 2 17.21 6.72 5.39
N GLY A 3 17.73 7.20 6.53
CA GLY A 3 17.35 8.46 7.14
C GLY A 3 18.35 8.92 8.21
N ILE A 4 18.17 10.15 8.69
CA ILE A 4 18.96 10.77 9.74
C ILE A 4 18.01 11.13 10.89
N LEU A 5 18.33 10.64 12.09
CA LEU A 5 17.62 10.99 13.32
C LEU A 5 18.54 11.86 14.19
N ILE A 6 18.06 13.03 14.59
CA ILE A 6 18.82 14.03 15.36
C ILE A 6 18.26 14.10 16.76
N PHE A 7 19.16 14.07 17.72
CA PHE A 7 18.89 14.36 19.14
C PHE A 7 19.68 15.60 19.55
N LEU A 8 19.00 16.59 20.10
CA LEU A 8 19.65 17.74 20.69
C LEU A 8 19.69 17.56 22.21
N LEU A 9 20.87 17.26 22.71
CA LEU A 9 21.10 16.97 24.14
C LEU A 9 21.23 18.25 24.97
N SER A 10 21.38 19.41 24.32
CA SER A 10 21.50 20.74 24.94
C SER A 10 21.10 21.78 23.91
N TYR A 11 21.21 23.08 24.23
CA TYR A 11 21.01 24.15 23.27
C TYR A 11 22.02 24.03 22.10
N SER A 12 21.51 24.17 20.89
CA SER A 12 22.31 24.25 19.66
C SER A 12 21.70 25.28 18.71
N PRO A 13 22.48 26.25 18.21
CA PRO A 13 22.01 27.24 17.25
C PRO A 13 21.49 26.57 15.97
N GLY A 14 20.28 26.93 15.51
CA GLY A 14 19.62 26.32 14.35
C GLY A 14 20.39 26.40 13.04
N GLN A 15 21.20 27.45 12.88
CA GLN A 15 22.05 27.62 11.67
C GLN A 15 23.10 26.53 11.47
N TYR A 16 23.54 25.84 12.52
CA TYR A 16 24.53 24.75 12.39
C TYR A 16 23.89 23.51 11.74
N LEU A 17 22.69 23.16 12.17
CA LEU A 17 21.95 22.04 11.59
C LEU A 17 21.57 22.31 10.13
N VAL A 18 21.06 23.49 9.83
CA VAL A 18 20.72 23.88 8.45
C VAL A 18 21.94 23.76 7.53
N ARG A 19 23.10 24.26 7.96
CA ARG A 19 24.35 24.13 7.17
C ARG A 19 24.72 22.67 6.90
N ALA A 20 24.59 21.80 7.90
CA ALA A 20 24.88 20.38 7.75
C ALA A 20 23.88 19.70 6.80
N MET A 21 22.63 20.14 6.78
CA MET A 21 21.54 19.51 6.04
C MET A 21 21.29 20.11 4.64
N GLN A 22 21.93 21.22 4.26
CA GLN A 22 21.71 21.89 2.97
C GLN A 22 21.89 21.00 1.73
N ARG A 23 22.74 19.97 1.82
CA ARG A 23 23.01 19.01 0.73
C ARG A 23 22.55 17.62 1.07
N ASN A 24 21.79 17.49 2.14
CA ASN A 24 21.23 16.21 2.53
C ASN A 24 20.00 15.86 1.67
N HIS A 25 19.97 14.64 1.18
CA HIS A 25 18.83 14.08 0.41
C HIS A 25 18.12 12.93 1.16
N LEU A 26 18.58 12.62 2.38
CA LEU A 26 17.97 11.59 3.20
C LEU A 26 16.83 12.16 4.03
N PRO A 27 15.76 11.38 4.27
CA PRO A 27 14.74 11.70 5.25
C PRO A 27 15.31 12.12 6.58
N LEU A 28 14.75 13.19 7.17
CA LEU A 28 15.24 13.79 8.39
C LEU A 28 14.20 13.75 9.49
N ALA A 29 14.60 13.37 10.69
CA ALA A 29 13.80 13.52 11.89
C ALA A 29 14.59 14.20 13.01
N LEU A 30 13.90 15.01 13.83
CA LEU A 30 14.41 15.61 15.04
C LEU A 30 13.57 15.15 16.22
N ALA A 31 14.19 14.50 17.18
CA ALA A 31 13.54 14.03 18.39
C ALA A 31 13.95 14.90 19.58
N LEU A 32 12.96 15.60 20.13
CA LEU A 32 13.07 16.25 21.41
C LEU A 32 12.84 15.23 22.52
N ILE A 33 13.86 14.99 23.29
CA ILE A 33 13.84 14.22 24.53
C ILE A 33 14.48 15.03 25.65
N GLN A 34 14.05 14.79 26.88
CA GLN A 34 14.59 15.45 28.06
C GLN A 34 15.25 14.42 28.98
N PRO A 35 16.36 14.77 29.65
CA PRO A 35 16.92 13.93 30.73
C PRO A 35 15.91 13.71 31.85
N ASP A 36 15.24 14.79 32.28
CA ASP A 36 14.22 14.79 33.32
C ASP A 36 12.84 14.98 32.71
N GLU A 37 11.89 14.12 33.08
CA GLU A 37 10.52 14.15 32.53
C GLU A 37 9.51 14.78 33.50
N THR A 38 9.98 15.23 34.68
CA THR A 38 9.18 15.90 35.71
C THR A 38 9.93 17.09 36.29
N VAL A 39 9.18 18.08 36.74
CA VAL A 39 9.73 19.21 37.48
C VAL A 39 9.27 19.07 38.95
N GLY A 40 10.23 18.88 39.86
CA GLY A 40 9.98 18.79 41.28
C GLY A 40 9.97 20.15 41.98
N ASP A 41 9.53 20.15 43.26
CA ASP A 41 9.53 21.39 44.07
C ASP A 41 10.96 21.85 44.44
N ASP A 42 11.94 20.99 44.21
CA ASP A 42 13.38 21.20 44.45
C ASP A 42 14.14 21.55 43.16
N PHE A 43 13.42 21.98 42.10
CA PHE A 43 14.02 22.34 40.83
C PHE A 43 15.04 23.48 40.96
N GLU A 44 16.24 23.23 40.44
CA GLU A 44 17.40 24.16 40.51
C GLU A 44 17.84 24.66 39.13
N GLU A 45 18.61 25.72 39.10
CA GLU A 45 19.16 26.32 37.86
C GLU A 45 19.96 25.33 37.01
N LEU A 46 20.63 24.37 37.62
CA LEU A 46 21.41 23.34 36.91
C LEU A 46 20.50 22.47 36.05
N GLU A 47 19.33 22.08 36.54
CA GLU A 47 18.33 21.28 35.81
C GLU A 47 17.79 22.02 34.59
N LEU A 48 17.62 23.35 34.71
CA LEU A 48 17.27 24.20 33.57
C LEU A 48 18.31 24.10 32.46
N THR A 49 19.61 24.14 32.83
CA THR A 49 20.73 24.02 31.87
C THR A 49 20.79 22.62 31.24
N VAL A 50 20.57 21.57 32.01
CA VAL A 50 20.59 20.18 31.55
C VAL A 50 19.44 19.90 30.56
N ASN A 51 18.26 20.53 30.77
CA ASN A 51 17.06 20.32 29.95
C ASN A 51 16.94 21.31 28.76
N GLN A 52 18.00 22.04 28.39
CA GLN A 52 17.98 23.03 27.29
C GLN A 52 17.85 22.43 25.88
N GLY A 53 17.72 21.13 25.72
CA GLY A 53 17.42 20.48 24.44
C GLY A 53 16.14 21.00 23.78
N ILE A 54 15.16 21.45 24.59
CA ILE A 54 13.92 22.03 24.07
C ILE A 54 14.16 23.35 23.32
N HIS A 55 14.99 24.25 23.86
CA HIS A 55 15.34 25.51 23.19
C HIS A 55 16.08 25.27 21.87
N GLY A 56 17.04 24.34 21.87
CA GLY A 56 17.75 23.96 20.66
C GLY A 56 16.82 23.34 19.61
N SER A 57 15.86 22.51 20.04
CA SER A 57 14.87 21.88 19.13
C SER A 57 13.95 22.92 18.50
N GLN A 58 13.49 23.93 19.25
CA GLN A 58 12.66 25.01 18.73
C GLN A 58 13.40 25.83 17.67
N ASP A 59 14.63 26.24 17.94
CA ASP A 59 15.44 27.03 17.01
C ASP A 59 15.81 26.24 15.75
N ASN A 60 16.19 24.97 15.91
CA ASN A 60 16.54 24.12 14.78
C ASN A 60 15.29 23.79 13.92
N ALA A 61 14.13 23.52 14.53
CA ALA A 61 12.89 23.29 13.80
C ALA A 61 12.48 24.54 12.99
N ASN A 62 12.56 25.74 13.59
CA ASN A 62 12.31 27.01 12.91
C ASN A 62 13.27 27.21 11.73
N ALA A 63 14.55 26.98 11.94
CA ALA A 63 15.56 27.16 10.91
C ALA A 63 15.39 26.18 9.74
N LEU A 64 15.08 24.90 10.00
CA LEU A 64 14.77 23.88 8.97
C LEU A 64 13.53 24.26 8.17
N LEU A 65 12.45 24.70 8.86
CA LEU A 65 11.22 25.15 8.19
C LEU A 65 11.49 26.31 7.23
N ARG A 66 12.21 27.33 7.68
CA ARG A 66 12.56 28.52 6.87
C ARG A 66 13.52 28.18 5.72
N ALA A 67 14.32 27.15 5.87
CA ALA A 67 15.21 26.65 4.82
C ALA A 67 14.49 25.72 3.82
N GLY A 68 13.20 25.42 4.02
CA GLY A 68 12.46 24.49 3.17
C GLY A 68 12.93 23.03 3.27
N ILE A 69 13.57 22.65 4.37
CA ILE A 69 14.08 21.29 4.60
C ILE A 69 13.00 20.48 5.33
N PRO A 70 12.41 19.45 4.69
CA PRO A 70 11.43 18.59 5.36
C PRO A 70 12.02 17.86 6.55
N CYS A 71 11.30 17.86 7.66
CA CYS A 71 11.71 17.17 8.88
C CYS A 71 10.48 16.62 9.61
N ILE A 72 10.63 15.41 10.17
CA ILE A 72 9.66 14.80 11.08
C ILE A 72 10.08 15.17 12.50
N TYR A 73 9.10 15.47 13.35
CA TYR A 73 9.37 15.88 14.72
C TYR A 73 8.76 14.91 15.72
N PHE A 74 9.51 14.63 16.77
CA PHE A 74 9.06 13.91 17.96
C PHE A 74 9.27 14.79 19.19
N ALA A 75 8.27 14.81 20.05
CA ALA A 75 8.37 15.36 21.40
C ALA A 75 7.62 14.42 22.35
N GLY A 76 8.34 13.78 23.25
CA GLY A 76 7.74 12.78 24.14
C GLY A 76 8.74 12.08 25.03
N SER A 77 8.27 11.05 25.73
CA SER A 77 9.07 10.29 26.70
C SER A 77 10.02 9.33 26.01
N ARG A 78 11.24 9.23 26.56
CA ARG A 78 12.21 8.19 26.22
C ARG A 78 12.04 6.91 27.05
N LEU A 79 11.22 6.96 28.11
CA LEU A 79 11.13 5.89 29.13
C LEU A 79 9.91 4.97 28.93
N ASN A 80 8.80 5.50 28.38
CA ASN A 80 7.51 4.79 28.26
C ASN A 80 7.30 4.03 26.94
N GLY A 81 8.30 4.04 26.03
CA GLY A 81 8.21 3.36 24.73
C GLY A 81 7.90 4.26 23.54
N GLU A 82 7.38 5.48 23.74
CA GLU A 82 7.00 6.41 22.66
C GLU A 82 8.15 6.70 21.68
N LEU A 83 9.35 6.95 22.21
CA LEU A 83 10.53 7.16 21.37
C LEU A 83 10.86 5.93 20.52
N LYS A 84 10.71 4.72 21.07
CA LYS A 84 10.97 3.47 20.34
C LYS A 84 9.98 3.30 19.18
N GLU A 85 8.72 3.58 19.41
CA GLU A 85 7.67 3.53 18.38
C GLU A 85 7.92 4.57 17.29
N PHE A 86 8.22 5.80 17.68
CA PHE A 86 8.58 6.86 16.73
C PHE A 86 9.77 6.48 15.85
N VAL A 87 10.85 5.93 16.43
CA VAL A 87 12.03 5.48 15.68
C VAL A 87 11.70 4.37 14.71
N ALA A 88 10.84 3.43 15.11
CA ALA A 88 10.39 2.35 14.23
C ALA A 88 9.55 2.89 13.05
N ASP A 89 8.63 3.79 13.32
CA ASP A 89 7.77 4.39 12.29
C ASP A 89 8.56 5.29 11.34
N PHE A 90 9.43 6.14 11.86
CA PHE A 90 10.32 6.96 11.04
C PHE A 90 11.26 6.09 10.20
N GLY A 91 11.84 5.05 10.77
CA GLY A 91 12.72 4.11 10.06
C GLY A 91 12.00 3.42 8.90
N ALA A 92 10.76 2.97 9.11
CA ALA A 92 9.93 2.37 8.06
C ALA A 92 9.59 3.39 6.95
N ALA A 93 9.15 4.60 7.33
CA ALA A 93 8.84 5.66 6.38
C ALA A 93 10.08 6.09 5.56
N ALA A 94 11.22 6.28 6.21
CA ALA A 94 12.48 6.65 5.56
C ALA A 94 12.96 5.58 4.57
N LYS A 95 12.88 4.31 4.95
CA LYS A 95 13.18 3.18 4.06
C LYS A 95 12.26 3.17 2.84
N THR A 96 10.95 3.38 3.04
CA THR A 96 9.97 3.41 1.96
C THR A 96 10.22 4.57 0.99
N VAL A 97 10.55 5.77 1.50
CA VAL A 97 10.96 6.91 0.64
C VAL A 97 12.11 6.54 -0.27
N ARG A 98 13.12 5.87 0.27
CA ARG A 98 14.28 5.44 -0.52
C ARG A 98 13.92 4.38 -1.57
N GLN A 99 13.04 3.45 -1.21
CA GLN A 99 12.56 2.42 -2.15
C GLN A 99 11.73 3.02 -3.28
N LEU A 100 10.88 4.02 -2.99
CA LEU A 100 10.13 4.75 -4.00
C LEU A 100 11.03 5.38 -5.07
N GLN A 101 12.20 5.89 -4.71
CA GLN A 101 13.15 6.52 -5.65
C GLN A 101 13.75 5.55 -6.69
N SER A 102 13.69 4.25 -6.46
CA SER A 102 14.17 3.21 -7.38
C SER A 102 13.07 2.23 -7.81
N MET A 103 11.85 2.47 -7.35
CA MET A 103 10.70 1.60 -7.63
C MET A 103 10.31 1.66 -9.10
N LYS A 104 9.97 0.49 -9.66
CA LYS A 104 9.40 0.38 -10.99
C LYS A 104 8.07 -0.36 -10.94
N ILE A 105 7.10 0.11 -11.70
CA ILE A 105 5.78 -0.50 -11.86
C ILE A 105 5.56 -0.84 -13.33
N GLY A 106 5.31 -2.12 -13.61
CA GLY A 106 5.01 -2.59 -14.97
C GLY A 106 3.56 -2.29 -15.36
N ILE A 107 3.35 -1.75 -16.55
CA ILE A 107 2.02 -1.46 -17.11
C ILE A 107 1.82 -2.27 -18.38
N ILE A 108 0.79 -3.11 -18.41
CA ILE A 108 0.41 -3.93 -19.57
C ILE A 108 -1.03 -3.54 -19.96
N GLY A 109 -1.15 -2.61 -20.89
CA GLY A 109 -2.42 -2.02 -21.30
C GLY A 109 -3.00 -1.05 -20.25
N LYS A 110 -3.89 -0.18 -20.70
CA LYS A 110 -4.67 0.74 -19.87
C LYS A 110 -6.11 0.78 -20.37
N LEU A 111 -7.07 0.84 -19.47
CA LEU A 111 -8.47 1.08 -19.81
C LEU A 111 -8.65 2.55 -20.22
N PRO A 112 -9.01 2.85 -21.49
CA PRO A 112 -9.14 4.23 -21.93
C PRO A 112 -10.28 4.97 -21.22
N GLY A 113 -10.01 6.20 -20.81
CA GLY A 113 -11.03 7.10 -20.27
C GLY A 113 -11.30 7.00 -18.77
N MET A 114 -10.66 6.09 -18.05
CA MET A 114 -10.68 6.08 -16.58
C MET A 114 -9.78 7.17 -16.02
N GLY A 115 -10.32 8.01 -15.12
CA GLY A 115 -9.58 9.13 -14.53
C GLY A 115 -8.43 8.70 -13.63
N ASP A 116 -8.60 7.62 -12.89
CA ASP A 116 -7.63 7.07 -11.95
C ASP A 116 -6.47 6.31 -12.62
N VAL A 117 -6.62 5.91 -13.87
CA VAL A 117 -5.53 5.31 -14.67
C VAL A 117 -4.81 6.32 -15.56
N VAL A 118 -5.31 7.54 -15.66
CA VAL A 118 -4.71 8.63 -16.44
C VAL A 118 -3.88 9.51 -15.51
N THR A 119 -2.65 9.10 -15.27
CA THR A 119 -1.70 9.82 -14.42
C THR A 119 -0.57 10.38 -15.27
N ASP A 120 -0.11 11.59 -14.95
CA ASP A 120 1.12 12.15 -15.53
C ASP A 120 2.33 11.38 -14.95
N ASP A 121 2.89 10.47 -15.74
CA ASP A 121 4.00 9.61 -15.34
C ASP A 121 5.23 10.43 -14.90
N MET A 122 5.46 11.58 -15.54
CA MET A 122 6.56 12.48 -15.18
C MET A 122 6.30 13.21 -13.86
N ALA A 123 5.04 13.53 -13.54
CA ALA A 123 4.71 14.10 -12.24
C ALA A 123 4.96 13.10 -11.11
N VAL A 124 4.56 11.83 -11.29
CA VAL A 124 4.86 10.74 -10.34
C VAL A 124 6.36 10.56 -10.17
N TYR A 125 7.10 10.45 -11.29
CA TYR A 125 8.55 10.25 -11.26
C TYR A 125 9.28 11.38 -10.52
N ARG A 126 8.96 12.64 -10.83
CA ARG A 126 9.61 13.81 -10.20
C ARG A 126 9.20 14.04 -8.77
N ARG A 127 7.92 13.81 -8.45
CA ARG A 127 7.39 14.13 -7.12
C ARG A 127 7.55 13.01 -6.11
N ILE A 128 7.30 11.76 -6.53
CA ILE A 128 7.26 10.60 -5.66
C ILE A 128 8.49 9.71 -5.86
N GLY A 129 8.90 9.50 -7.12
CA GLY A 129 10.10 8.77 -7.51
C GLY A 129 9.90 7.58 -8.44
N PRO A 130 8.81 6.80 -8.36
CA PRO A 130 8.64 5.58 -9.14
C PRO A 130 8.60 5.79 -10.65
N GLU A 131 9.17 4.83 -11.38
CA GLU A 131 9.14 4.76 -12.83
C GLU A 131 7.99 3.86 -13.28
N PHE A 132 7.15 4.33 -14.19
CA PHE A 132 6.11 3.56 -14.84
C PHE A 132 6.62 3.05 -16.19
N VAL A 133 6.69 1.71 -16.33
CA VAL A 133 7.27 1.06 -17.51
C VAL A 133 6.18 0.36 -18.30
N TYR A 134 6.02 0.76 -19.55
CA TYR A 134 5.01 0.23 -20.46
C TYR A 134 5.55 -1.00 -21.21
N ASP A 135 4.91 -2.13 -20.98
CA ASP A 135 5.21 -3.39 -21.63
C ASP A 135 4.01 -3.93 -22.40
N SER A 136 4.26 -4.87 -23.30
CA SER A 136 3.21 -5.58 -24.01
C SER A 136 2.88 -6.91 -23.34
N ILE A 137 1.63 -7.37 -23.49
CA ILE A 137 1.24 -8.72 -23.05
C ILE A 137 2.13 -9.82 -23.70
N GLY A 138 2.65 -9.57 -24.90
CA GLY A 138 3.59 -10.47 -25.56
C GLY A 138 4.93 -10.63 -24.82
N THR A 139 5.37 -9.62 -24.06
CA THR A 139 6.52 -9.73 -23.17
C THR A 139 6.22 -10.69 -22.02
N VAL A 140 5.08 -10.53 -21.37
CA VAL A 140 4.61 -11.41 -20.28
C VAL A 140 4.46 -12.85 -20.78
N THR A 141 3.87 -13.05 -21.95
CA THR A 141 3.65 -14.37 -22.57
C THR A 141 4.96 -15.15 -22.71
N LYS A 142 6.06 -14.50 -23.12
CA LYS A 142 7.37 -15.15 -23.24
C LYS A 142 7.82 -15.80 -21.91
N PHE A 143 7.55 -15.17 -20.79
CA PHE A 143 7.86 -15.75 -19.48
C PHE A 143 6.92 -16.90 -19.13
N CYS A 144 5.62 -16.78 -19.41
CA CYS A 144 4.65 -17.85 -19.24
C CYS A 144 5.00 -19.10 -20.06
N ASP A 145 5.55 -18.93 -21.27
CA ASP A 145 5.97 -20.03 -22.15
C ASP A 145 7.23 -20.76 -21.65
N THR A 146 7.98 -20.19 -20.70
CA THR A 146 9.12 -20.84 -20.05
C THR A 146 8.75 -21.76 -18.89
N VAL A 147 7.48 -21.71 -18.43
CA VAL A 147 7.02 -22.47 -17.26
C VAL A 147 6.88 -23.93 -17.61
N LYS A 148 7.51 -24.78 -16.80
CA LYS A 148 7.51 -26.24 -17.02
C LYS A 148 6.31 -26.90 -16.33
N PRO A 149 5.77 -27.99 -16.88
CA PRO A 149 4.66 -28.73 -16.28
C PRO A 149 4.93 -29.18 -14.82
N GLU A 150 6.17 -29.52 -14.49
CA GLU A 150 6.56 -29.97 -13.16
C GLU A 150 6.43 -28.84 -12.13
N GLU A 151 6.79 -27.60 -12.50
CA GLU A 151 6.67 -26.41 -11.66
C GLU A 151 5.20 -26.09 -11.39
N VAL A 152 4.36 -26.22 -12.42
CA VAL A 152 2.90 -26.08 -12.30
C VAL A 152 2.33 -27.10 -11.33
N ALA A 153 2.71 -28.39 -11.50
CA ALA A 153 2.23 -29.47 -10.65
C ALA A 153 2.62 -29.27 -9.18
N GLU A 154 3.85 -28.85 -8.92
CA GLU A 154 4.34 -28.54 -7.56
C GLU A 154 3.55 -27.38 -6.94
N ARG A 155 3.34 -26.30 -7.67
CA ARG A 155 2.58 -25.15 -7.18
C ARG A 155 1.10 -25.49 -6.96
N VAL A 156 0.45 -26.23 -7.84
CA VAL A 156 -0.93 -26.72 -7.65
C VAL A 156 -1.03 -27.58 -6.38
N ALA A 157 -0.04 -28.45 -6.13
CA ALA A 157 -0.01 -29.25 -4.89
C ALA A 157 0.11 -28.36 -3.65
N TYR A 158 0.94 -27.32 -3.68
CA TYR A 158 1.04 -26.32 -2.61
C TYR A 158 -0.28 -25.60 -2.40
N GLU A 159 -0.93 -25.10 -3.46
CA GLU A 159 -2.18 -24.32 -3.36
C GLU A 159 -3.33 -25.13 -2.75
N ARG A 160 -3.36 -26.45 -2.95
CA ARG A 160 -4.29 -27.37 -2.26
C ARG A 160 -4.06 -27.41 -0.73
N THR A 161 -2.90 -27.01 -0.24
CA THR A 161 -2.65 -26.86 1.20
C THR A 161 -3.15 -25.52 1.74
N VAL A 162 -3.20 -24.51 0.89
CA VAL A 162 -3.63 -23.13 1.24
C VAL A 162 -5.13 -22.96 1.10
N PHE A 163 -5.71 -23.48 0.02
CA PHE A 163 -7.12 -23.30 -0.34
C PHE A 163 -7.96 -24.56 -0.09
N ASP A 164 -9.25 -24.34 0.18
CA ASP A 164 -10.28 -25.32 -0.10
C ASP A 164 -10.66 -25.18 -1.58
N VAL A 165 -10.23 -26.13 -2.41
CA VAL A 165 -10.41 -26.04 -3.88
C VAL A 165 -11.79 -26.59 -4.25
N ASP A 166 -12.54 -25.88 -5.09
CA ASP A 166 -13.82 -26.32 -5.63
C ASP A 166 -13.64 -27.72 -6.29
N PRO A 167 -14.36 -28.75 -5.83
CA PRO A 167 -14.28 -30.07 -6.40
C PRO A 167 -14.72 -30.15 -7.87
N LYS A 168 -15.41 -29.13 -8.36
CA LYS A 168 -15.83 -29.02 -9.77
C LYS A 168 -14.81 -28.33 -10.67
N MET A 169 -13.74 -27.77 -10.09
CA MET A 169 -12.73 -27.07 -10.86
C MET A 169 -11.96 -28.02 -11.78
N PRO A 170 -11.99 -27.78 -13.11
CA PRO A 170 -11.19 -28.55 -14.04
C PRO A 170 -9.70 -28.40 -13.76
N PRO A 171 -8.94 -29.50 -13.68
CA PRO A 171 -7.49 -29.44 -13.37
C PRO A 171 -6.70 -28.54 -14.33
N GLU A 172 -7.09 -28.49 -15.60
CA GLU A 172 -6.46 -27.66 -16.62
C GLU A 172 -6.62 -26.16 -16.36
N ARG A 173 -7.74 -25.72 -15.80
CA ARG A 173 -7.98 -24.31 -15.43
C ARG A 173 -7.11 -23.89 -14.26
N HIS A 174 -7.01 -24.76 -13.24
CA HIS A 174 -6.11 -24.51 -12.11
C HIS A 174 -4.65 -24.47 -12.57
N ALA A 175 -4.25 -25.42 -13.43
CA ALA A 175 -2.90 -25.47 -14.00
C ALA A 175 -2.57 -24.21 -14.81
N GLU A 176 -3.51 -23.72 -15.63
CA GLU A 176 -3.31 -22.51 -16.42
C GLU A 176 -3.17 -21.27 -15.52
N ALA A 177 -3.99 -21.12 -14.49
CA ALA A 177 -3.87 -20.03 -13.53
C ALA A 177 -2.50 -20.01 -12.83
N VAL A 178 -2.00 -21.20 -12.47
CA VAL A 178 -0.67 -21.37 -11.85
C VAL A 178 0.45 -21.07 -12.88
N ARG A 179 0.31 -21.50 -14.13
CA ARG A 179 1.27 -21.16 -15.21
C ARG A 179 1.38 -19.63 -15.36
N MET A 180 0.25 -18.92 -15.37
CA MET A 180 0.24 -17.47 -15.44
C MET A 180 0.91 -16.84 -14.20
N TYR A 181 0.62 -17.32 -13.00
CA TYR A 181 1.27 -16.84 -11.79
C TYR A 181 2.80 -16.95 -11.86
N ILE A 182 3.31 -18.14 -12.19
CA ILE A 182 4.76 -18.37 -12.29
C ILE A 182 5.39 -17.48 -13.38
N GLY A 183 4.73 -17.39 -14.54
CA GLY A 183 5.21 -16.59 -15.65
C GLY A 183 5.23 -15.08 -15.34
N ILE A 184 4.15 -14.54 -14.77
CA ILE A 184 4.10 -13.13 -14.37
C ILE A 184 5.12 -12.85 -13.27
N LYS A 185 5.29 -13.74 -12.31
CA LYS A 185 6.31 -13.59 -11.26
C LYS A 185 7.71 -13.48 -11.85
N ARG A 186 8.08 -14.37 -12.78
CA ARG A 186 9.36 -14.31 -13.50
C ARG A 186 9.53 -13.00 -14.27
N TYR A 187 8.48 -12.53 -14.90
CA TYR A 187 8.50 -11.25 -15.60
C TYR A 187 8.78 -10.10 -14.64
N LEU A 188 8.12 -10.05 -13.46
CA LEU A 188 8.36 -9.03 -12.45
C LEU A 188 9.79 -9.10 -11.90
N GLU A 189 10.26 -10.28 -11.54
CA GLU A 189 11.62 -10.52 -11.03
C GLU A 189 12.71 -10.13 -12.05
N ALA A 190 12.55 -10.50 -13.32
CA ALA A 190 13.53 -10.22 -14.38
C ALA A 190 13.68 -8.71 -14.67
N ASN A 191 12.64 -7.92 -14.40
CA ASN A 191 12.63 -6.47 -14.66
C ASN A 191 12.77 -5.63 -13.38
N ASP A 192 12.88 -6.27 -12.21
CA ASP A 192 12.95 -5.61 -10.92
C ASP A 192 11.73 -4.70 -10.65
N TYR A 193 10.53 -5.22 -10.98
CA TYR A 193 9.27 -4.54 -10.73
C TYR A 193 8.75 -4.82 -9.32
N ALA A 194 8.43 -3.74 -8.57
CA ALA A 194 7.82 -3.86 -7.25
C ALA A 194 6.30 -4.09 -7.30
N GLY A 195 5.70 -3.85 -8.46
CA GLY A 195 4.29 -4.03 -8.71
C GLY A 195 3.96 -3.93 -10.19
N TYR A 196 2.70 -4.18 -10.51
CA TYR A 196 2.24 -4.15 -11.89
C TYR A 196 0.74 -3.92 -11.99
N THR A 197 0.32 -3.58 -13.20
CA THR A 197 -1.09 -3.52 -13.57
C THR A 197 -1.28 -4.10 -14.97
N ILE A 198 -2.39 -4.81 -15.20
CA ILE A 198 -2.76 -5.37 -16.50
C ILE A 198 -4.21 -5.04 -16.80
N HIS A 199 -4.46 -4.58 -18.04
CA HIS A 199 -5.82 -4.43 -18.54
C HIS A 199 -6.38 -5.79 -18.98
N PHE A 200 -7.60 -6.11 -18.62
CA PHE A 200 -8.21 -7.43 -18.86
C PHE A 200 -8.39 -7.76 -20.36
N ASP A 201 -8.60 -6.77 -21.23
CA ASP A 201 -8.71 -6.97 -22.68
C ASP A 201 -7.44 -7.54 -23.31
N GLU A 202 -6.29 -7.39 -22.67
CA GLU A 202 -5.02 -7.95 -23.14
C GLU A 202 -5.02 -9.49 -23.20
N PHE A 203 -5.92 -10.15 -22.46
CA PHE A 203 -5.96 -11.61 -22.37
C PHE A 203 -6.86 -12.28 -23.41
N GLY A 204 -7.87 -11.59 -23.97
CA GLY A 204 -8.90 -12.21 -24.81
C GLY A 204 -8.67 -12.15 -26.29
N ALA A 205 -7.84 -11.22 -26.78
CA ALA A 205 -7.88 -10.78 -28.17
C ALA A 205 -7.32 -11.77 -29.20
N ASP A 206 -6.37 -12.65 -28.84
CA ASP A 206 -5.60 -13.45 -29.81
C ASP A 206 -5.45 -14.93 -29.44
N GLY A 207 -6.13 -15.40 -28.41
CA GLY A 207 -6.16 -16.81 -28.01
C GLY A 207 -4.89 -17.30 -27.28
N ARG A 208 -3.99 -16.42 -26.85
CA ARG A 208 -2.81 -16.81 -26.06
C ARG A 208 -3.18 -17.29 -24.67
N TYR A 209 -4.23 -16.77 -24.12
CA TYR A 209 -4.75 -17.10 -22.79
C TYR A 209 -6.18 -17.60 -22.88
N THR A 210 -6.52 -18.53 -22.02
CA THR A 210 -7.86 -19.13 -21.96
C THR A 210 -8.73 -18.55 -20.84
N GLN A 211 -8.15 -17.77 -19.93
CA GLN A 211 -8.82 -17.20 -18.76
C GLN A 211 -8.08 -15.95 -18.25
N LEU A 212 -8.75 -15.17 -17.38
CA LEU A 212 -8.14 -14.03 -16.69
C LEU A 212 -7.19 -14.49 -15.56
N PRO A 213 -6.16 -13.69 -15.21
CA PRO A 213 -5.13 -14.06 -14.23
C PRO A 213 -5.52 -13.76 -12.77
N LEU A 214 -6.80 -13.95 -12.36
CA LEU A 214 -7.30 -13.53 -11.05
C LEU A 214 -6.56 -14.20 -9.88
N LEU A 215 -6.32 -15.52 -9.98
CA LEU A 215 -5.53 -16.24 -8.99
C LEU A 215 -4.06 -15.80 -9.01
N ALA A 216 -3.52 -15.51 -10.20
CA ALA A 216 -2.14 -15.02 -10.32
C ALA A 216 -1.95 -13.67 -9.63
N ALA A 217 -2.86 -12.72 -9.86
CA ALA A 217 -2.84 -11.42 -9.19
C ALA A 217 -2.95 -11.56 -7.66
N SER A 218 -3.87 -12.38 -7.18
CA SER A 218 -4.05 -12.66 -5.75
C SER A 218 -2.81 -13.29 -5.12
N SER A 219 -2.15 -14.22 -5.84
CA SER A 219 -0.93 -14.87 -5.38
C SER A 219 0.28 -13.92 -5.35
N LEU A 220 0.38 -13.03 -6.33
CA LEU A 220 1.44 -12.02 -6.38
C LEU A 220 1.27 -10.96 -5.29
N MET A 221 0.03 -10.54 -4.97
CA MET A 221 -0.23 -9.70 -3.80
C MET A 221 0.18 -10.39 -2.50
N ALA A 222 -0.09 -11.68 -2.36
CA ALA A 222 0.34 -12.47 -1.21
C ALA A 222 1.87 -12.63 -1.12
N ASP A 223 2.56 -12.59 -2.27
CA ASP A 223 4.03 -12.55 -2.33
C ASP A 223 4.62 -11.14 -2.07
N GLY A 224 3.78 -10.11 -1.90
CA GLY A 224 4.19 -8.75 -1.58
C GLY A 224 4.38 -7.82 -2.78
N TYR A 225 3.89 -8.17 -3.95
CA TYR A 225 3.86 -7.25 -5.10
C TYR A 225 2.67 -6.30 -5.02
N GLY A 226 2.88 -5.04 -5.41
CA GLY A 226 1.78 -4.10 -5.64
C GLY A 226 0.97 -4.50 -6.88
N TYR A 227 -0.34 -4.41 -6.77
CA TYR A 227 -1.26 -4.72 -7.87
C TYR A 227 -2.42 -3.74 -7.92
N ALA A 228 -2.83 -3.39 -9.11
CA ALA A 228 -4.15 -2.84 -9.40
C ALA A 228 -4.60 -3.33 -10.78
N ALA A 229 -5.90 -3.38 -11.00
CA ALA A 229 -6.45 -3.78 -12.27
C ALA A 229 -6.39 -2.64 -13.31
N GLU A 230 -6.74 -2.95 -14.56
CA GLU A 230 -7.18 -2.02 -15.59
C GLU A 230 -6.15 -0.98 -16.07
N GLY A 231 -4.88 -1.16 -15.70
CA GLY A 231 -3.82 -0.22 -16.06
C GLY A 231 -3.61 0.89 -15.02
N ASP A 232 -4.20 0.79 -13.82
CA ASP A 232 -4.00 1.76 -12.73
C ASP A 232 -2.64 1.56 -12.05
N ALA A 233 -1.63 2.18 -12.65
CA ALA A 233 -0.27 2.14 -12.11
C ALA A 233 -0.13 2.95 -10.81
N THR A 234 -0.97 3.97 -10.60
CA THR A 234 -0.95 4.80 -9.39
C THR A 234 -1.34 3.99 -8.16
N THR A 235 -2.43 3.22 -8.24
CA THR A 235 -2.84 2.33 -7.15
C THR A 235 -1.87 1.15 -6.99
N ALA A 236 -1.36 0.56 -8.09
CA ALA A 236 -0.33 -0.49 -8.00
C ALA A 236 0.94 -0.01 -7.28
N MET A 237 1.38 1.23 -7.54
CA MET A 237 2.48 1.88 -6.85
C MET A 237 2.15 2.12 -5.36
N LEU A 238 0.96 2.65 -5.05
CA LEU A 238 0.54 2.86 -3.67
C LEU A 238 0.50 1.53 -2.90
N MET A 239 -0.02 0.48 -3.51
CA MET A 239 0.00 -0.87 -2.95
C MET A 239 1.43 -1.33 -2.64
N ALA A 240 2.37 -1.21 -3.60
CA ALA A 240 3.77 -1.56 -3.39
C ALA A 240 4.41 -0.74 -2.26
N ALA A 241 4.11 0.57 -2.19
CA ALA A 241 4.58 1.42 -1.11
C ALA A 241 4.04 0.99 0.26
N MET A 242 2.75 0.61 0.34
CA MET A 242 2.14 0.14 1.60
C MET A 242 2.67 -1.23 2.02
N VAL A 243 2.95 -2.13 1.10
CA VAL A 243 3.65 -3.40 1.41
C VAL A 243 5.01 -3.10 2.07
N GLN A 244 5.79 -2.16 1.55
CA GLN A 244 7.07 -1.78 2.14
C GLN A 244 6.93 -1.09 3.50
N LEU A 245 5.91 -0.25 3.66
CA LEU A 245 5.68 0.56 4.85
C LEU A 245 5.04 -0.22 5.99
N CYS A 246 4.05 -1.07 5.67
CA CYS A 246 3.15 -1.71 6.63
C CYS A 246 3.29 -3.24 6.67
N GLY A 247 3.94 -3.85 5.68
CA GLY A 247 4.15 -5.30 5.58
C GLY A 247 3.19 -5.99 4.64
N GLU A 248 1.97 -5.48 4.49
CA GLU A 248 0.96 -6.03 3.58
C GLU A 248 0.03 -4.93 3.07
N ALA A 249 -0.62 -5.18 1.95
CA ALA A 249 -1.70 -4.36 1.42
C ALA A 249 -2.68 -5.24 0.63
N ASN A 250 -3.90 -4.75 0.46
CA ASN A 250 -4.93 -5.39 -0.34
C ASN A 250 -5.53 -4.38 -1.32
N PHE A 251 -5.79 -4.84 -2.55
CA PHE A 251 -6.48 -4.07 -3.57
C PHE A 251 -7.99 -4.27 -3.44
N SER A 252 -8.77 -3.21 -3.56
CA SER A 252 -10.23 -3.27 -3.44
C SER A 252 -10.91 -2.07 -4.07
N GLU A 253 -12.25 -2.10 -4.08
CA GLU A 253 -13.14 -1.03 -4.51
C GLU A 253 -14.32 -0.88 -3.55
N MET A 254 -14.82 0.35 -3.37
CA MET A 254 -16.06 0.62 -2.65
C MET A 254 -17.28 0.29 -3.52
N TYR A 255 -17.88 -0.88 -3.31
CA TYR A 255 -19.04 -1.32 -4.09
C TYR A 255 -20.38 -0.85 -3.55
N MET A 256 -20.55 -0.85 -2.22
CA MET A 256 -21.87 -0.58 -1.64
C MET A 256 -21.77 -0.05 -0.20
N MET A 257 -22.55 0.98 0.11
CA MET A 257 -22.81 1.40 1.49
C MET A 257 -23.88 0.51 2.13
N ASP A 258 -23.51 -0.29 3.12
CA ASP A 258 -24.47 -1.00 3.98
C ASP A 258 -24.85 -0.09 5.16
N LEU A 259 -25.93 0.67 4.97
CA LEU A 259 -26.41 1.65 5.96
C LEU A 259 -27.01 1.00 7.23
N LYS A 260 -27.27 -0.30 7.20
CA LYS A 260 -27.76 -1.04 8.36
C LYS A 260 -26.59 -1.53 9.23
N ARG A 261 -25.51 -1.98 8.60
CA ARG A 261 -24.26 -2.39 9.29
C ARG A 261 -23.38 -1.21 9.65
N GLU A 262 -23.67 0.01 9.11
CA GLU A 262 -22.78 1.16 9.16
C GLU A 262 -21.37 0.79 8.65
N ALA A 263 -21.31 0.10 7.51
CA ALA A 263 -20.07 -0.35 6.89
C ALA A 263 -20.15 -0.23 5.35
N ILE A 264 -19.00 -0.16 4.72
CA ILE A 264 -18.84 -0.16 3.26
C ILE A 264 -18.42 -1.57 2.85
N LEU A 265 -19.15 -2.16 1.89
CA LEU A 265 -18.69 -3.38 1.24
C LEU A 265 -17.58 -3.03 0.27
N LEU A 266 -16.41 -3.55 0.53
CA LEU A 266 -15.24 -3.47 -0.32
C LEU A 266 -15.02 -4.83 -0.99
N CYS A 267 -14.80 -4.83 -2.30
CA CYS A 267 -14.43 -6.01 -3.09
C CYS A 267 -13.85 -5.56 -4.42
N HIS A 268 -13.37 -6.50 -5.22
CA HIS A 268 -13.01 -6.29 -6.62
C HIS A 268 -13.43 -7.50 -7.44
N ALA A 269 -13.33 -7.38 -8.75
CA ALA A 269 -13.84 -8.37 -9.71
C ALA A 269 -13.24 -9.80 -9.60
N GLY A 270 -12.38 -10.09 -8.64
CA GLY A 270 -11.91 -11.43 -8.31
C GLY A 270 -10.52 -11.51 -7.71
N GLU A 271 -9.78 -10.41 -7.69
CA GLU A 271 -8.46 -10.35 -7.09
C GLU A 271 -8.52 -9.83 -5.65
N GLY A 272 -7.66 -10.35 -4.81
CA GLY A 272 -7.48 -9.91 -3.43
C GLY A 272 -6.30 -10.64 -2.78
N ASN A 273 -5.64 -9.98 -1.85
CA ASN A 273 -4.52 -10.56 -1.12
C ASN A 273 -5.00 -11.61 -0.12
N TYR A 274 -5.00 -12.87 -0.50
CA TYR A 274 -5.47 -13.95 0.37
C TYR A 274 -4.57 -14.20 1.60
N ALA A 275 -3.35 -13.64 1.67
CA ALA A 275 -2.55 -13.69 2.89
C ALA A 275 -3.22 -12.94 4.05
N THR A 276 -4.11 -11.99 3.75
CA THR A 276 -4.92 -11.25 4.74
C THR A 276 -6.17 -12.02 5.20
N ALA A 277 -6.46 -13.18 4.61
CA ALA A 277 -7.65 -13.95 4.92
C ALA A 277 -7.74 -14.33 6.40
N ARG A 278 -8.98 -14.39 6.91
CA ARG A 278 -9.27 -14.84 8.27
C ARG A 278 -8.68 -16.23 8.54
N LYS A 279 -8.17 -16.44 9.75
CA LYS A 279 -7.38 -17.63 10.11
C LYS A 279 -8.21 -18.83 10.56
N ASP A 280 -9.51 -18.68 10.78
CA ASP A 280 -10.40 -19.74 11.27
C ASP A 280 -10.86 -20.71 10.16
N ARG A 281 -10.62 -20.38 8.89
CA ARG A 281 -10.87 -21.24 7.72
C ARG A 281 -9.94 -20.88 6.57
N LYS A 282 -9.75 -21.83 5.64
CA LYS A 282 -9.02 -21.58 4.40
C LYS A 282 -9.86 -20.73 3.44
N PRO A 283 -9.23 -19.90 2.61
CA PRO A 283 -9.89 -19.31 1.44
C PRO A 283 -10.43 -20.43 0.52
N PHE A 284 -11.58 -20.19 -0.10
CA PHE A 284 -12.16 -21.12 -1.07
C PHE A 284 -11.71 -20.73 -2.47
N LEU A 285 -11.09 -21.65 -3.21
CA LEU A 285 -10.70 -21.42 -4.60
C LEU A 285 -11.83 -21.91 -5.51
N MET A 286 -12.59 -20.97 -6.05
CA MET A 286 -13.79 -21.20 -6.85
C MET A 286 -13.47 -21.32 -8.35
N ASP A 287 -14.11 -22.24 -9.06
CA ASP A 287 -14.28 -22.19 -10.53
C ASP A 287 -15.37 -21.16 -10.87
N ARG A 288 -14.97 -19.87 -10.86
CA ARG A 288 -15.91 -18.75 -10.95
C ARG A 288 -16.48 -18.59 -12.34
N VAL A 289 -17.80 -18.54 -12.45
CA VAL A 289 -18.47 -18.21 -13.72
C VAL A 289 -18.28 -16.72 -14.01
N PHE A 290 -17.38 -16.41 -14.93
CA PHE A 290 -17.05 -15.05 -15.31
C PHE A 290 -16.88 -14.97 -16.84
N ASN A 291 -17.92 -14.48 -17.52
CA ASN A 291 -18.02 -14.50 -18.99
C ASN A 291 -17.43 -13.20 -19.59
N GLU A 292 -16.15 -12.95 -19.35
CA GLU A 292 -15.46 -11.81 -19.93
C GLU A 292 -14.75 -12.22 -21.23
N GLY A 293 -14.98 -11.47 -22.31
CA GLY A 293 -14.28 -11.64 -23.58
C GLY A 293 -14.34 -13.04 -24.23
N GLY A 294 -15.31 -13.90 -23.83
CA GLY A 294 -15.41 -15.28 -24.29
C GLY A 294 -14.37 -16.24 -23.67
N LEU A 295 -13.68 -15.81 -22.62
CA LEU A 295 -12.71 -16.60 -21.86
C LEU A 295 -13.39 -17.66 -20.97
N SER A 296 -12.62 -18.67 -20.57
CA SER A 296 -13.04 -19.68 -19.60
C SER A 296 -13.12 -19.09 -18.19
N ASN A 297 -13.86 -19.77 -17.30
CA ASN A 297 -13.94 -19.42 -15.89
C ASN A 297 -12.54 -19.32 -15.25
N PRO A 298 -12.18 -18.18 -14.64
CA PRO A 298 -10.91 -18.06 -13.92
C PRO A 298 -11.03 -18.61 -12.50
N PRO A 299 -10.06 -19.43 -12.02
CA PRO A 299 -9.95 -19.74 -10.61
C PRO A 299 -9.82 -18.47 -9.77
N THR A 300 -10.72 -18.32 -8.80
CA THR A 300 -10.84 -17.09 -7.99
C THR A 300 -10.83 -17.43 -6.51
N PRO A 301 -9.93 -16.83 -5.70
CA PRO A 301 -9.91 -17.05 -4.26
C PRO A 301 -11.02 -16.23 -3.59
N ILE A 302 -11.92 -16.90 -2.87
CA ILE A 302 -13.02 -16.29 -2.13
C ILE A 302 -12.69 -16.30 -0.65
N PHE A 303 -12.62 -15.14 -0.05
CA PHE A 303 -12.31 -14.98 1.38
C PHE A 303 -12.79 -13.61 1.90
N ALA A 304 -12.86 -13.50 3.21
CA ALA A 304 -12.91 -12.23 3.93
C ALA A 304 -11.67 -12.14 4.83
N PRO A 305 -11.10 -10.94 5.05
CA PRO A 305 -9.95 -10.77 5.92
C PRO A 305 -10.31 -10.95 7.41
N GLU A 306 -9.28 -10.99 8.26
CA GLU A 306 -9.46 -10.99 9.71
C GLU A 306 -10.05 -9.64 10.15
N PRO A 307 -11.10 -9.62 11.01
CA PRO A 307 -11.62 -8.40 11.58
C PRO A 307 -10.59 -7.68 12.46
N GLY A 308 -10.64 -6.36 12.44
CA GLY A 308 -9.74 -5.52 13.24
C GLY A 308 -9.49 -4.15 12.62
N PRO A 309 -8.60 -3.36 13.22
CA PRO A 309 -8.24 -2.04 12.70
C PRO A 309 -7.78 -2.13 11.25
N ALA A 310 -8.18 -1.14 10.46
CA ALA A 310 -7.82 -1.05 9.05
C ALA A 310 -7.87 0.39 8.57
N CYS A 311 -7.25 0.65 7.43
CA CYS A 311 -7.43 1.91 6.71
C CYS A 311 -7.62 1.65 5.22
N VAL A 312 -8.35 2.57 4.59
CA VAL A 312 -8.58 2.60 3.14
C VAL A 312 -8.01 3.89 2.61
N MET A 313 -7.32 3.84 1.49
CA MET A 313 -6.65 5.01 0.94
C MET A 313 -6.60 5.03 -0.58
N SER A 314 -6.55 6.25 -1.12
CA SER A 314 -6.39 6.53 -2.55
C SER A 314 -5.39 7.66 -2.74
N LEU A 315 -4.45 7.48 -3.67
CA LEU A 315 -3.52 8.54 -4.06
C LEU A 315 -4.10 9.32 -5.23
N VAL A 316 -4.41 10.58 -4.99
CA VAL A 316 -5.05 11.47 -5.96
C VAL A 316 -4.04 12.44 -6.54
N HIS A 317 -3.85 12.41 -7.85
CA HIS A 317 -3.16 13.45 -8.59
C HIS A 317 -4.15 14.59 -8.89
N THR A 318 -3.80 15.81 -8.55
CA THR A 318 -4.69 16.96 -8.74
C THR A 318 -4.25 17.85 -9.89
N GLU A 319 -3.29 18.71 -9.69
CA GLU A 319 -2.83 19.67 -10.68
C GLU A 319 -1.29 19.73 -10.71
N GLY A 320 -0.70 19.74 -11.88
CA GLY A 320 0.76 19.79 -12.05
C GLY A 320 1.45 18.61 -11.39
N GLU A 321 2.32 18.87 -10.43
CA GLU A 321 3.02 17.84 -9.63
C GLU A 321 2.42 17.72 -8.21
N THR A 322 1.14 18.06 -8.03
CA THR A 322 0.48 18.04 -6.73
C THR A 322 -0.28 16.74 -6.54
N PHE A 323 0.01 16.07 -5.44
CA PHE A 323 -0.63 14.83 -5.01
C PHE A 323 -1.16 14.95 -3.60
N LYS A 324 -2.24 14.23 -3.32
CA LYS A 324 -2.74 14.03 -1.97
C LYS A 324 -3.10 12.57 -1.74
N LEU A 325 -2.92 12.10 -0.52
CA LEU A 325 -3.40 10.81 -0.07
C LEU A 325 -4.72 11.03 0.67
N VAL A 326 -5.82 10.59 0.08
CA VAL A 326 -7.13 10.50 0.76
C VAL A 326 -7.12 9.25 1.60
N TYR A 327 -7.40 9.37 2.89
CA TYR A 327 -7.23 8.33 3.88
C TYR A 327 -8.46 8.24 4.78
N SER A 328 -8.98 7.04 4.97
CA SER A 328 -10.02 6.75 5.93
C SER A 328 -9.55 5.71 6.94
N ARG A 329 -9.60 6.05 8.23
CA ARG A 329 -9.37 5.12 9.33
C ARG A 329 -10.67 4.44 9.72
N GLY A 330 -10.57 3.16 10.11
CA GLY A 330 -11.71 2.40 10.58
C GLY A 330 -11.31 0.96 10.97
N GLU A 331 -12.23 0.06 10.77
CA GLU A 331 -12.03 -1.35 11.08
C GLU A 331 -12.70 -2.26 10.05
N ILE A 332 -12.13 -3.41 9.82
CA ILE A 332 -12.84 -4.52 9.17
C ILE A 332 -13.76 -5.14 10.21
N VAL A 333 -15.05 -5.07 9.92
CA VAL A 333 -16.08 -5.58 10.82
C VAL A 333 -16.64 -6.89 10.30
N ASP A 334 -17.00 -7.73 11.27
CA ASP A 334 -17.81 -8.92 11.09
C ASP A 334 -17.18 -10.06 10.27
N LYS A 335 -17.35 -11.22 10.78
CA LYS A 335 -17.13 -12.51 10.09
C LYS A 335 -18.35 -12.84 9.22
N CYS A 336 -18.82 -11.86 8.43
CA CYS A 336 -20.01 -12.04 7.59
C CYS A 336 -19.71 -13.00 6.44
N ASP A 337 -20.50 -14.06 6.35
CA ASP A 337 -20.42 -15.01 5.26
C ASP A 337 -21.44 -14.65 4.17
N LEU A 338 -20.95 -13.99 3.12
CA LEU A 338 -21.74 -13.74 1.92
C LEU A 338 -21.74 -15.02 1.06
N ARG A 339 -22.69 -15.92 1.35
CA ARG A 339 -22.74 -17.27 0.76
C ARG A 339 -22.85 -17.33 -0.77
N LYS A 340 -23.21 -16.23 -1.42
CA LYS A 340 -23.35 -16.12 -2.87
C LYS A 340 -22.33 -15.17 -3.48
N CYS A 341 -21.44 -14.60 -2.68
CA CYS A 341 -20.37 -13.77 -3.18
C CYS A 341 -19.30 -14.68 -3.82
N ASP A 342 -18.94 -14.34 -5.03
CA ASP A 342 -17.99 -15.09 -5.86
C ASP A 342 -16.68 -14.32 -6.09
N MET A 343 -16.38 -13.38 -5.18
CA MET A 343 -15.17 -12.55 -5.15
C MET A 343 -14.67 -12.37 -3.71
N PRO A 344 -13.38 -12.04 -3.48
CA PRO A 344 -12.91 -11.60 -2.17
C PRO A 344 -13.65 -10.34 -1.73
N TYR A 345 -14.03 -10.25 -0.45
CA TYR A 345 -14.84 -9.15 0.07
C TYR A 345 -14.50 -8.83 1.50
N MET A 346 -14.78 -7.58 1.91
CA MET A 346 -14.67 -7.14 3.30
C MET A 346 -15.71 -6.05 3.61
N PHE A 347 -16.07 -5.92 4.88
CA PHE A 347 -16.89 -4.82 5.37
C PHE A 347 -16.02 -3.86 6.17
N PHE A 348 -15.81 -2.68 5.64
CA PHE A 348 -15.06 -1.62 6.30
C PHE A 348 -16.01 -0.64 6.99
N ARG A 349 -15.82 -0.45 8.29
CA ARG A 349 -16.54 0.57 9.08
C ARG A 349 -15.61 1.76 9.29
N PRO A 350 -15.83 2.89 8.59
CA PRO A 350 -15.04 4.10 8.83
C PRO A 350 -15.36 4.69 10.21
N GLU A 351 -14.34 5.23 10.88
CA GLU A 351 -14.48 5.86 12.21
C GLU A 351 -15.42 7.07 12.18
N THR A 352 -15.42 7.82 11.08
CA THR A 352 -16.30 8.98 10.85
C THR A 352 -17.75 8.60 10.52
N GLY A 353 -18.03 7.30 10.30
CA GLY A 353 -19.32 6.79 9.83
C GLY A 353 -19.40 6.76 8.29
N VAL A 354 -20.25 5.87 7.77
CA VAL A 354 -20.32 5.57 6.32
C VAL A 354 -20.64 6.79 5.47
N ARG A 355 -21.71 7.54 5.82
CA ARG A 355 -22.15 8.68 5.00
C ARG A 355 -21.15 9.84 5.02
N PRO A 356 -20.63 10.30 6.18
CA PRO A 356 -19.60 11.32 6.21
C PRO A 356 -18.33 10.92 5.47
N CYS A 357 -17.87 9.69 5.66
CA CYS A 357 -16.67 9.16 5.00
C CYS A 357 -16.82 9.19 3.47
N VAL A 358 -17.87 8.55 2.91
CA VAL A 358 -18.08 8.49 1.45
C VAL A 358 -18.27 9.90 0.87
N LYS A 359 -19.03 10.77 1.57
CA LYS A 359 -19.18 12.16 1.13
C LYS A 359 -17.83 12.89 1.06
N ALA A 360 -17.03 12.80 2.12
CA ALA A 360 -15.71 13.43 2.15
C ALA A 360 -14.74 12.82 1.12
N TRP A 361 -14.81 11.49 0.91
CA TRP A 361 -14.05 10.80 -0.14
C TRP A 361 -14.34 11.39 -1.53
N LEU A 362 -15.61 11.58 -1.87
CA LEU A 362 -16.02 12.22 -3.13
C LEU A 362 -15.56 13.68 -3.21
N GLU A 363 -15.71 14.46 -2.13
CA GLU A 363 -15.27 15.86 -2.08
C GLU A 363 -13.75 16.01 -2.22
N GLN A 364 -12.99 15.00 -1.81
CA GLN A 364 -11.54 14.95 -1.95
C GLN A 364 -11.07 14.29 -3.26
N GLY A 365 -11.99 13.79 -4.08
CA GLY A 365 -11.66 13.16 -5.36
C GLY A 365 -11.00 11.78 -5.21
N GLY A 366 -11.27 11.08 -4.11
CA GLY A 366 -10.83 9.70 -3.94
C GLY A 366 -11.36 8.82 -5.06
N THR A 367 -10.52 7.95 -5.61
CA THR A 367 -10.81 7.08 -6.74
C THR A 367 -11.58 5.83 -6.29
N HIS A 368 -12.10 5.05 -7.24
CA HIS A 368 -12.79 3.79 -6.93
C HIS A 368 -11.81 2.64 -6.71
N HIS A 369 -10.56 2.73 -7.19
CA HIS A 369 -9.51 1.80 -6.82
C HIS A 369 -8.87 2.23 -5.51
N GLU A 370 -8.92 1.38 -4.50
CA GLU A 370 -8.37 1.67 -3.18
C GLU A 370 -7.30 0.67 -2.76
N THR A 371 -6.37 1.17 -1.98
CA THR A 371 -5.44 0.37 -1.20
C THR A 371 -5.97 0.21 0.22
N VAL A 372 -6.11 -1.03 0.67
CA VAL A 372 -6.53 -1.37 2.03
C VAL A 372 -5.35 -1.96 2.80
N VAL A 373 -5.13 -1.47 4.02
CA VAL A 373 -4.11 -2.01 4.94
C VAL A 373 -4.78 -2.40 6.25
N LEU A 374 -4.49 -3.60 6.73
CA LEU A 374 -4.97 -4.08 8.03
C LEU A 374 -3.99 -3.68 9.13
N GLY A 375 -4.49 -3.05 10.19
CA GLY A 375 -3.70 -2.55 11.31
C GLY A 375 -3.77 -1.04 11.49
N GLU A 376 -3.03 -0.53 12.49
CA GLU A 376 -2.96 0.89 12.86
C GLU A 376 -1.63 1.50 12.39
N TYR A 377 -1.63 2.15 11.22
CA TYR A 377 -0.42 2.71 10.61
C TYR A 377 -0.50 4.20 10.27
N GLU A 378 -1.51 4.92 10.78
CA GLU A 378 -1.74 6.32 10.42
C GLU A 378 -0.51 7.20 10.61
N ASN A 379 0.16 7.11 11.76
CA ASN A 379 1.36 7.91 12.03
C ASN A 379 2.46 7.65 11.00
N ARG A 380 2.69 6.40 10.69
CA ARG A 380 3.70 5.96 9.71
C ARG A 380 3.38 6.46 8.30
N ILE A 381 2.12 6.38 7.90
CA ILE A 381 1.63 6.87 6.59
C ILE A 381 1.72 8.40 6.52
N ARG A 382 1.35 9.13 7.59
CA ARG A 382 1.52 10.58 7.67
C ARG A 382 2.99 11.00 7.55
N MET A 383 3.91 10.26 8.19
CA MET A 383 5.35 10.51 8.05
C MET A 383 5.80 10.34 6.61
N LEU A 384 5.38 9.25 5.94
CA LEU A 384 5.68 9.02 4.52
C LEU A 384 5.20 10.20 3.66
N CYS A 385 3.92 10.58 3.78
CA CYS A 385 3.35 11.71 3.01
C CYS A 385 4.15 13.00 3.23
N ARG A 386 4.50 13.32 4.47
CA ARG A 386 5.30 14.50 4.80
C ARG A 386 6.70 14.44 4.19
N LEU A 387 7.36 13.28 4.20
CA LEU A 387 8.71 13.10 3.66
C LEU A 387 8.75 13.20 2.13
N ILE A 388 7.74 12.70 1.43
CA ILE A 388 7.63 12.83 -0.03
C ILE A 388 6.91 14.12 -0.46
N GLY A 389 6.45 14.92 0.51
CA GLY A 389 5.83 16.22 0.30
C GLY A 389 4.48 16.18 -0.43
N ILE A 390 3.65 15.19 -0.13
CA ILE A 390 2.26 15.12 -0.56
C ILE A 390 1.32 15.46 0.61
N GLU A 391 0.12 15.94 0.29
CA GLU A 391 -0.89 16.23 1.30
C GLU A 391 -1.48 14.93 1.86
N PHE A 392 -1.72 14.86 3.17
CA PHE A 392 -2.46 13.79 3.82
C PHE A 392 -3.83 14.31 4.25
N VAL A 393 -4.89 13.74 3.69
CA VAL A 393 -6.28 14.15 3.94
C VAL A 393 -7.03 12.99 4.61
N SER A 394 -7.39 13.14 5.89
CA SER A 394 -8.22 12.18 6.61
C SER A 394 -9.71 12.50 6.41
N VAL A 395 -10.51 11.48 6.05
CA VAL A 395 -11.94 11.55 5.75
C VAL A 395 -12.77 10.63 6.62
#